data_2e99ff0192c25a735c1e3f7d35967ae4
#
_entry.id   2e99ff0192c25a735c1e3f7d35967ae4
#
_cell.length_a   1.000
_cell.length_b   1.000
_cell.length_c   1.000
_cell.angle_alpha   90.00
_cell.angle_beta   90.00
_cell.angle_gamma   90.00
#
_symmetry.space_group_name_H-M   'P 1'
#
loop_
_entity.id
_entity.type
_entity.pdbx_description
1 polymer ?
#
loop_
_entity_poly.entity_id
_entity_poly.type
_entity_poly.pdbx_seq_one_letter_code
_entity_poly.pdbx_strand_id
1 'polypeptide(L)'
;STKVKPIKLDTIEFAVPYTVKRIVVDNKQNEEKLSQALAKIMEEDKTVLCENDVENGQRLIKGIGEQQLEIIAARLENQYKIPQVQLTAPKVGYKETICAEATARCRYKKQSGGHGQFAEVQITFSPSGNREKDYVFETAVVGGAVSKNYFPAVEKGIAESVKTGLLAGYPVVGLKAVLTDGAEHPVDSSENAFKMAAVMAYKEAYLKASPIILEPIAQMKIFAPSVYAGDISNDLKT
;
A
#
# COMPACT_ATOMS: atom_id res chain seq x y z
N SER A 1 46.05 -28.03 8.98
CA SER A 1 44.92 -27.25 8.39
C SER A 1 45.48 -26.18 7.47
N THR A 2 45.45 -26.47 6.18
CA THR A 2 45.80 -25.54 5.10
C THR A 2 44.73 -24.45 5.06
N LYS A 3 45.06 -23.24 5.51
CA LYS A 3 44.24 -22.05 5.31
C LYS A 3 44.27 -21.70 3.81
N VAL A 4 43.36 -22.28 3.04
CA VAL A 4 43.13 -21.87 1.64
C VAL A 4 42.51 -20.47 1.70
N LYS A 5 43.19 -19.48 1.12
CA LYS A 5 42.58 -18.14 0.95
C LYS A 5 41.33 -18.30 0.08
N PRO A 6 40.15 -17.79 0.51
CA PRO A 6 38.95 -17.85 -0.28
C PRO A 6 39.20 -17.09 -1.60
N ILE A 7 39.08 -17.77 -2.73
CA ILE A 7 39.10 -17.14 -4.04
C ILE A 7 37.71 -16.56 -4.27
N LYS A 8 37.62 -15.25 -4.41
CA LYS A 8 36.39 -14.57 -4.79
C LYS A 8 36.39 -14.43 -6.31
N LEU A 9 35.49 -15.15 -6.98
CA LEU A 9 35.23 -15.00 -8.39
C LEU A 9 34.33 -13.82 -8.64
N ASP A 10 34.42 -13.16 -9.80
CA ASP A 10 33.50 -12.14 -10.23
C ASP A 10 32.12 -12.75 -10.43
N THR A 11 31.08 -11.98 -10.07
CA THR A 11 29.68 -12.38 -10.25
C THR A 11 29.28 -12.29 -11.71
N ILE A 12 28.60 -13.31 -12.22
CA ILE A 12 28.00 -13.26 -13.56
C ILE A 12 26.82 -12.29 -13.52
N GLU A 13 26.81 -11.30 -14.40
CA GLU A 13 25.69 -10.40 -14.61
C GLU A 13 24.64 -11.05 -15.51
N PHE A 14 23.46 -11.26 -15.00
CA PHE A 14 22.32 -11.77 -15.76
C PHE A 14 21.47 -10.62 -16.31
N ALA A 15 20.72 -10.90 -17.37
CA ALA A 15 19.77 -9.93 -17.93
C ALA A 15 18.72 -9.55 -16.87
N VAL A 16 18.46 -8.25 -16.74
CA VAL A 16 17.43 -7.74 -15.81
C VAL A 16 16.06 -8.05 -16.39
N PRO A 17 15.17 -8.73 -15.62
CA PRO A 17 13.82 -9.02 -16.07
C PRO A 17 12.97 -7.73 -16.14
N TYR A 18 12.41 -7.44 -17.30
CA TYR A 18 11.59 -6.24 -17.54
C TYR A 18 10.12 -6.55 -17.83
N THR A 19 9.79 -7.81 -18.14
CA THR A 19 8.40 -8.23 -18.33
C THR A 19 7.82 -8.68 -17.00
N VAL A 20 6.68 -8.13 -16.62
CA VAL A 20 6.02 -8.40 -15.33
C VAL A 20 4.61 -8.90 -15.57
N LYS A 21 4.24 -10.02 -14.97
CA LYS A 21 2.86 -10.55 -14.94
C LYS A 21 2.48 -10.91 -13.51
N ARG A 22 1.20 -10.82 -13.22
CA ARG A 22 0.61 -11.36 -12.00
C ARG A 22 0.35 -12.85 -12.21
N ILE A 23 0.83 -13.70 -11.29
CA ILE A 23 0.57 -15.14 -11.30
C ILE A 23 -0.51 -15.50 -10.29
N VAL A 24 -1.51 -16.25 -10.74
CA VAL A 24 -2.68 -16.63 -9.95
C VAL A 24 -2.91 -18.13 -10.03
N VAL A 25 -3.28 -18.74 -8.93
CA VAL A 25 -3.72 -20.15 -8.81
C VAL A 25 -4.97 -20.24 -7.94
N ASP A 26 -5.75 -21.32 -8.09
CA ASP A 26 -7.11 -21.39 -7.56
C ASP A 26 -7.25 -21.53 -6.05
N ASN A 27 -6.27 -22.13 -5.34
CA ASN A 27 -6.43 -22.45 -3.93
C ASN A 27 -5.12 -22.36 -3.12
N LYS A 28 -5.24 -22.31 -1.79
CA LYS A 28 -4.10 -22.21 -0.86
C LYS A 28 -3.08 -23.34 -0.98
N GLN A 29 -3.51 -24.57 -1.23
CA GLN A 29 -2.57 -25.68 -1.43
C GLN A 29 -1.73 -25.48 -2.66
N ASN A 30 -2.32 -24.96 -3.74
CA ASN A 30 -1.61 -24.63 -4.96
C ASN A 30 -0.68 -23.43 -4.78
N GLU A 31 -1.03 -22.45 -3.91
CA GLU A 31 -0.13 -21.33 -3.57
C GLU A 31 1.16 -21.79 -2.86
N GLU A 32 1.06 -22.76 -1.95
CA GLU A 32 2.23 -23.32 -1.28
C GLU A 32 3.12 -24.08 -2.26
N LYS A 33 2.52 -24.94 -3.11
CA LYS A 33 3.24 -25.65 -4.17
C LYS A 33 3.87 -24.69 -5.16
N LEU A 34 3.15 -23.62 -5.55
CA LEU A 34 3.64 -22.57 -6.43
C LEU A 34 4.87 -21.88 -5.85
N SER A 35 4.85 -21.54 -4.55
CA SER A 35 5.99 -20.91 -3.89
C SER A 35 7.25 -21.78 -3.94
N GLN A 36 7.11 -23.08 -3.68
CA GLN A 36 8.20 -24.03 -3.73
C GLN A 36 8.72 -24.26 -5.16
N ALA A 37 7.82 -24.35 -6.14
CA ALA A 37 8.16 -24.52 -7.53
C ALA A 37 8.88 -23.29 -8.09
N LEU A 38 8.38 -22.07 -7.80
CA LEU A 38 9.01 -20.83 -8.23
C LEU A 38 10.40 -20.64 -7.61
N ALA A 39 10.59 -21.02 -6.34
CA ALA A 39 11.90 -20.99 -5.71
C ALA A 39 12.93 -21.83 -6.49
N LYS A 40 12.56 -23.06 -6.91
CA LYS A 40 13.41 -23.93 -7.73
C LYS A 40 13.67 -23.34 -9.11
N ILE A 41 12.65 -22.78 -9.76
CA ILE A 41 12.81 -22.13 -11.07
C ILE A 41 13.78 -20.94 -10.98
N MET A 42 13.69 -20.10 -9.93
CA MET A 42 14.63 -19.00 -9.71
C MET A 42 16.06 -19.44 -9.36
N GLU A 43 16.23 -20.66 -8.84
CA GLU A 43 17.57 -21.26 -8.66
C GLU A 43 18.17 -21.69 -10.00
N GLU A 44 17.35 -22.25 -10.89
CA GLU A 44 17.75 -22.71 -12.22
C GLU A 44 17.98 -21.55 -13.20
N ASP A 45 17.10 -20.55 -13.19
CA ASP A 45 17.13 -19.39 -14.08
C ASP A 45 17.15 -18.08 -13.29
N LYS A 46 18.31 -17.42 -13.27
CA LYS A 46 18.55 -16.15 -12.55
C LYS A 46 17.91 -14.94 -13.23
N THR A 47 17.36 -15.10 -14.42
CA THR A 47 16.60 -14.03 -15.11
C THR A 47 15.13 -14.02 -14.71
N VAL A 48 14.69 -14.97 -13.90
CA VAL A 48 13.33 -15.05 -13.36
C VAL A 48 13.31 -14.58 -11.92
N LEU A 49 12.41 -13.65 -11.59
CA LEU A 49 12.18 -13.18 -10.23
C LEU A 49 10.71 -13.33 -9.86
N CYS A 50 10.46 -13.65 -8.60
CA CYS A 50 9.12 -13.68 -8.05
C CYS A 50 9.06 -12.81 -6.80
N GLU A 51 8.10 -11.89 -6.74
CA GLU A 51 7.91 -10.95 -5.64
C GLU A 51 6.47 -10.96 -5.15
N ASN A 52 6.28 -10.77 -3.86
CA ASN A 52 4.96 -10.54 -3.29
C ASN A 52 4.74 -9.02 -3.17
N ASP A 53 3.82 -8.51 -3.95
CA ASP A 53 3.32 -7.14 -3.83
C ASP A 53 2.25 -7.11 -2.73
N VAL A 54 2.69 -6.77 -1.53
CA VAL A 54 1.84 -6.75 -0.32
C VAL A 54 0.80 -5.64 -0.41
N GLU A 55 1.13 -4.52 -1.05
CA GLU A 55 0.24 -3.36 -1.18
C GLU A 55 -1.01 -3.71 -1.99
N ASN A 56 -0.85 -4.43 -3.10
CA ASN A 56 -1.95 -4.82 -3.98
C ASN A 56 -2.45 -6.26 -3.75
N GLY A 57 -1.87 -6.97 -2.78
CA GLY A 57 -2.23 -8.35 -2.46
C GLY A 57 -2.09 -9.27 -3.66
N GLN A 58 -0.96 -9.20 -4.36
CA GLN A 58 -0.70 -10.00 -5.56
C GLN A 58 0.72 -10.57 -5.57
N ARG A 59 0.89 -11.67 -6.30
CA ARG A 59 2.20 -12.23 -6.58
C ARG A 59 2.60 -11.88 -8.00
N LEU A 60 3.78 -11.30 -8.16
CA LEU A 60 4.36 -10.91 -9.43
C LEU A 60 5.46 -11.87 -9.82
N ILE A 61 5.45 -12.28 -11.10
CA ILE A 61 6.56 -12.97 -11.74
C ILE A 61 7.16 -12.05 -12.80
N LYS A 62 8.48 -11.95 -12.80
CA LYS A 62 9.25 -11.13 -13.73
C LYS A 62 10.16 -12.00 -14.56
N GLY A 63 10.31 -11.68 -15.83
CA GLY A 63 11.17 -12.37 -16.78
C GLY A 63 11.66 -11.44 -17.89
N ILE A 64 12.51 -11.96 -18.76
CA ILE A 64 13.06 -11.20 -19.90
C ILE A 64 12.10 -11.09 -21.09
N GLY A 65 10.96 -11.79 -21.07
CA GLY A 65 9.96 -11.72 -22.13
C GLY A 65 8.71 -12.55 -21.83
N GLU A 66 7.63 -12.30 -22.56
CA GLU A 66 6.35 -12.99 -22.36
C GLU A 66 6.46 -14.50 -22.60
N GLN A 67 7.15 -14.91 -23.66
CA GLN A 67 7.34 -16.33 -23.97
C GLN A 67 8.02 -17.10 -22.85
N GLN A 68 9.02 -16.50 -22.17
CA GLN A 68 9.66 -17.12 -21.00
C GLN A 68 8.64 -17.37 -19.89
N LEU A 69 7.79 -16.37 -19.58
CA LEU A 69 6.78 -16.50 -18.54
C LEU A 69 5.72 -17.54 -18.88
N GLU A 70 5.31 -17.63 -20.16
CA GLU A 70 4.36 -18.65 -20.63
C GLU A 70 4.96 -20.07 -20.52
N ILE A 71 6.24 -20.25 -20.88
CA ILE A 71 6.94 -21.52 -20.69
C ILE A 71 6.99 -21.89 -19.21
N ILE A 72 7.25 -20.93 -18.32
CA ILE A 72 7.24 -21.16 -16.88
C ILE A 72 5.85 -21.59 -16.40
N ALA A 73 4.78 -20.92 -16.85
CA ALA A 73 3.42 -21.31 -16.51
C ALA A 73 3.12 -22.75 -16.97
N ALA A 74 3.48 -23.10 -18.21
CA ALA A 74 3.35 -24.46 -18.72
C ALA A 74 4.18 -25.49 -17.92
N ARG A 75 5.39 -25.13 -17.47
CA ARG A 75 6.20 -25.99 -16.57
C ARG A 75 5.52 -26.20 -15.21
N LEU A 76 4.95 -25.15 -14.64
CA LEU A 76 4.22 -25.23 -13.36
C LEU A 76 3.04 -26.19 -13.46
N GLU A 77 2.29 -26.18 -14.56
CA GLU A 77 1.18 -27.10 -14.79
C GLU A 77 1.65 -28.54 -15.08
N ASN A 78 2.57 -28.69 -16.03
CA ASN A 78 2.94 -30.02 -16.51
C ASN A 78 3.95 -30.75 -15.61
N GLN A 79 4.96 -30.06 -15.10
CA GLN A 79 6.03 -30.65 -14.30
C GLN A 79 5.69 -30.65 -12.81
N TYR A 80 5.21 -29.52 -12.29
CA TYR A 80 4.91 -29.36 -10.87
C TYR A 80 3.46 -29.72 -10.50
N LYS A 81 2.62 -30.04 -11.50
CA LYS A 81 1.22 -30.46 -11.31
C LYS A 81 0.39 -29.44 -10.56
N ILE A 82 0.59 -28.18 -10.85
CA ILE A 82 -0.22 -27.06 -10.32
C ILE A 82 -1.26 -26.72 -11.38
N PRO A 83 -2.54 -27.03 -11.19
CA PRO A 83 -3.55 -26.77 -12.20
C PRO A 83 -3.90 -25.29 -12.30
N GLN A 84 -4.33 -24.86 -13.48
CA GLN A 84 -4.91 -23.55 -13.76
C GLN A 84 -4.02 -22.37 -13.34
N VAL A 85 -2.74 -22.42 -13.72
CA VAL A 85 -1.82 -21.30 -13.56
C VAL A 85 -2.17 -20.20 -14.55
N GLN A 86 -2.58 -19.04 -14.05
CA GLN A 86 -2.95 -17.90 -14.89
C GLN A 86 -1.92 -16.78 -14.77
N LEU A 87 -1.51 -16.26 -15.92
CA LEU A 87 -0.70 -15.05 -16.03
C LEU A 87 -1.59 -13.89 -16.48
N THR A 88 -1.75 -12.89 -15.65
CA THR A 88 -2.58 -11.71 -15.92
C THR A 88 -1.78 -10.43 -15.80
N ALA A 89 -2.32 -9.32 -16.29
CA ALA A 89 -1.73 -8.01 -16.03
C ALA A 89 -1.65 -7.74 -14.52
N PRO A 90 -0.57 -7.13 -14.02
CA PRO A 90 -0.47 -6.69 -12.64
C PRO A 90 -1.60 -5.72 -12.29
N LYS A 91 -2.07 -5.77 -11.05
CA LYS A 91 -2.95 -4.71 -10.53
C LYS A 91 -2.14 -3.44 -10.39
N VAL A 92 -2.74 -2.33 -10.75
CA VAL A 92 -2.15 -1.00 -10.60
C VAL A 92 -2.34 -0.53 -9.15
N GLY A 93 -1.29 -0.05 -8.52
CA GLY A 93 -1.32 0.49 -7.17
C GLY A 93 -1.85 1.93 -7.16
N TYR A 94 -3.17 2.10 -7.21
CA TYR A 94 -3.79 3.39 -7.01
C TYR A 94 -3.70 3.82 -5.55
N LYS A 95 -3.69 5.14 -5.32
CA LYS A 95 -3.79 5.76 -3.99
C LYS A 95 -4.87 6.82 -4.00
N GLU A 96 -5.29 7.24 -2.82
CA GLU A 96 -6.21 8.38 -2.67
C GLU A 96 -5.50 9.54 -1.98
N THR A 97 -5.98 10.76 -2.20
CA THR A 97 -5.57 11.95 -1.45
C THR A 97 -6.70 12.96 -1.42
N ILE A 98 -6.55 14.01 -0.63
CA ILE A 98 -7.49 15.13 -0.58
C ILE A 98 -6.88 16.37 -1.22
N CYS A 99 -7.71 17.22 -1.82
CA CYS A 99 -7.29 18.46 -2.49
C CYS A 99 -7.66 19.72 -1.71
N ALA A 100 -8.60 19.65 -0.79
CA ALA A 100 -9.08 20.77 0.00
C ALA A 100 -8.95 20.51 1.51
N GLU A 101 -9.02 21.58 2.29
CA GLU A 101 -9.11 21.50 3.73
C GLU A 101 -10.56 21.28 4.18
N ALA A 102 -10.76 20.41 5.15
CA ALA A 102 -12.04 20.23 5.81
C ALA A 102 -11.87 19.93 7.30
N THR A 103 -12.74 20.48 8.10
CA THR A 103 -12.79 20.25 9.55
C THR A 103 -14.04 19.47 9.91
N ALA A 104 -13.90 18.48 10.76
CA ALA A 104 -15.02 17.77 11.37
C ALA A 104 -14.91 17.76 12.89
N ARG A 105 -16.05 17.94 13.54
CA ARG A 105 -16.22 17.79 14.99
C ARG A 105 -17.13 16.61 15.26
N CYS A 106 -16.60 15.53 15.77
CA CYS A 106 -17.33 14.28 15.99
C CYS A 106 -17.32 13.87 17.43
N ARG A 107 -18.49 13.45 17.89
CA ARG A 107 -18.71 12.92 19.23
C ARG A 107 -19.03 11.43 19.15
N TYR A 108 -18.20 10.62 19.78
CA TYR A 108 -18.49 9.20 20.01
C TYR A 108 -19.11 9.05 21.40
N LYS A 109 -20.36 8.61 21.44
CA LYS A 109 -21.07 8.30 22.68
C LYS A 109 -21.76 6.94 22.55
N LYS A 110 -21.43 6.03 23.45
CA LYS A 110 -22.10 4.73 23.54
C LYS A 110 -22.39 4.43 25.00
N GLN A 111 -23.62 4.05 25.28
CA GLN A 111 -24.07 3.67 26.61
C GLN A 111 -24.80 2.32 26.49
N SER A 112 -24.20 1.28 27.05
CA SER A 112 -24.77 -0.08 27.05
C SER A 112 -24.54 -0.70 28.42
N GLY A 113 -25.39 -0.34 29.38
CA GLY A 113 -25.43 -0.92 30.74
C GLY A 113 -24.07 -0.88 31.48
N GLY A 114 -23.89 0.01 32.44
CA GLY A 114 -22.64 0.22 33.17
C GLY A 114 -21.86 1.47 32.75
N HIS A 115 -20.54 1.39 32.70
CA HIS A 115 -19.71 2.52 32.25
C HIS A 115 -19.98 2.88 30.79
N GLY A 116 -20.27 4.16 30.53
CA GLY A 116 -20.42 4.71 29.18
C GLY A 116 -19.08 4.82 28.43
N GLN A 117 -19.17 5.12 27.15
CA GLN A 117 -18.01 5.52 26.34
C GLN A 117 -18.28 6.91 25.78
N PHE A 118 -17.35 7.84 26.01
CA PHE A 118 -17.45 9.20 25.54
C PHE A 118 -16.12 9.72 25.04
N ALA A 119 -16.12 10.33 23.87
CA ALA A 119 -15.03 11.15 23.37
C ALA A 119 -15.55 12.14 22.33
N GLU A 120 -15.03 13.34 22.32
CA GLU A 120 -15.30 14.32 21.27
C GLU A 120 -13.97 14.85 20.74
N VAL A 121 -13.83 14.93 19.44
CA VAL A 121 -12.64 15.47 18.79
C VAL A 121 -13.05 16.42 17.67
N GLN A 122 -12.29 17.49 17.50
CA GLN A 122 -12.34 18.34 16.32
C GLN A 122 -11.01 18.25 15.61
N ILE A 123 -11.04 17.77 14.36
CA ILE A 123 -9.84 17.53 13.57
C ILE A 123 -9.98 18.27 12.24
N THR A 124 -8.95 19.01 11.89
CA THR A 124 -8.81 19.63 10.57
C THR A 124 -7.91 18.76 9.71
N PHE A 125 -8.40 18.36 8.56
CA PHE A 125 -7.68 17.60 7.56
C PHE A 125 -7.35 18.49 6.37
N SER A 126 -6.10 18.45 5.91
CA SER A 126 -5.60 19.24 4.77
C SER A 126 -4.55 18.46 4.00
N PRO A 127 -4.23 18.81 2.74
CA PRO A 127 -3.10 18.25 2.03
C PRO A 127 -1.79 18.55 2.76
N SER A 128 -0.93 17.52 2.96
CA SER A 128 0.37 17.70 3.64
C SER A 128 1.45 18.30 2.72
N GLY A 129 1.22 18.29 1.40
CA GLY A 129 2.23 18.66 0.40
C GLY A 129 3.28 17.57 0.14
N ASN A 130 3.34 16.51 0.94
CA ASN A 130 4.26 15.40 0.77
C ASN A 130 3.47 14.08 0.59
N ARG A 131 3.47 13.55 -0.64
CA ARG A 131 2.78 12.29 -1.00
C ARG A 131 3.61 11.02 -0.77
N GLU A 132 4.85 11.16 -0.31
CA GLU A 132 5.68 10.01 0.08
C GLU A 132 5.28 9.45 1.45
N LYS A 133 4.62 10.28 2.27
CA LYS A 133 4.09 9.89 3.57
C LYS A 133 2.58 9.70 3.49
N ASP A 134 2.07 8.69 4.16
CA ASP A 134 0.64 8.44 4.24
C ASP A 134 -0.05 9.61 4.94
N TYR A 135 0.40 9.96 6.14
CA TYR A 135 -0.14 11.07 6.90
C TYR A 135 0.89 11.77 7.77
N VAL A 136 0.51 12.97 8.22
CA VAL A 136 1.19 13.73 9.29
C VAL A 136 0.14 14.08 10.33
N PHE A 137 0.41 13.80 11.61
CA PHE A 137 -0.47 14.14 12.72
C PHE A 137 0.15 15.24 13.56
N GLU A 138 -0.62 16.28 13.84
CA GLU A 138 -0.24 17.39 14.70
C GLU A 138 -1.34 17.68 15.72
N THR A 139 -0.96 18.32 16.82
CA THR A 139 -1.91 18.72 17.89
C THR A 139 -1.81 20.21 18.13
N ALA A 140 -2.94 20.89 18.11
CA ALA A 140 -3.09 22.32 18.39
C ALA A 140 -4.19 22.57 19.43
N VAL A 141 -4.39 21.62 20.35
CA VAL A 141 -5.40 21.73 21.41
C VAL A 141 -5.01 22.81 22.42
N VAL A 142 -5.92 23.75 22.66
CA VAL A 142 -5.72 24.84 23.63
C VAL A 142 -6.60 24.57 24.86
N GLY A 143 -6.11 25.00 26.04
CA GLY A 143 -6.91 24.97 27.28
C GLY A 143 -7.12 23.60 27.91
N GLY A 144 -6.43 22.54 27.41
CA GLY A 144 -6.54 21.20 28.01
C GLY A 144 -7.87 20.50 27.78
N ALA A 145 -8.59 20.86 26.71
CA ALA A 145 -9.89 20.29 26.35
C ALA A 145 -9.85 18.76 26.13
N VAL A 146 -8.68 18.24 25.75
CA VAL A 146 -8.38 16.81 25.65
C VAL A 146 -7.04 16.55 26.33
N SER A 147 -7.01 15.59 27.24
CA SER A 147 -5.76 15.18 27.91
C SER A 147 -4.77 14.60 26.91
N LYS A 148 -3.49 14.95 27.07
CA LYS A 148 -2.38 14.49 26.19
C LYS A 148 -2.29 12.97 26.07
N ASN A 149 -2.76 12.25 27.09
CA ASN A 149 -2.77 10.78 27.12
C ASN A 149 -3.64 10.17 26.00
N TYR A 150 -4.63 10.91 25.48
CA TYR A 150 -5.52 10.45 24.41
C TYR A 150 -5.01 10.79 23.00
N PHE A 151 -4.00 11.67 22.86
CA PHE A 151 -3.44 12.01 21.54
C PHE A 151 -2.94 10.81 20.73
N PRO A 152 -2.23 9.85 21.33
CA PRO A 152 -1.82 8.64 20.61
C PRO A 152 -3.01 7.78 20.13
N ALA A 153 -4.11 7.79 20.88
CA ALA A 153 -5.31 7.06 20.48
C ALA A 153 -6.02 7.71 19.28
N VAL A 154 -6.06 9.04 19.24
CA VAL A 154 -6.57 9.82 18.09
C VAL A 154 -5.70 9.53 16.86
N GLU A 155 -4.38 9.63 16.99
CA GLU A 155 -3.43 9.34 15.91
C GLU A 155 -3.60 7.91 15.38
N LYS A 156 -3.74 6.92 16.28
CA LYS A 156 -3.99 5.53 15.90
C LYS A 156 -5.28 5.35 15.10
N GLY A 157 -6.32 6.11 15.45
CA GLY A 157 -7.58 6.13 14.69
C GLY A 157 -7.40 6.64 13.27
N ILE A 158 -6.59 7.69 13.08
CA ILE A 158 -6.24 8.24 11.77
C ILE A 158 -5.35 7.26 10.99
N ALA A 159 -4.30 6.70 11.63
CA ALA A 159 -3.39 5.74 11.03
C ALA A 159 -4.09 4.47 10.48
N GLU A 160 -5.14 4.03 11.15
CA GLU A 160 -5.95 2.92 10.66
C GLU A 160 -6.88 3.36 9.52
N SER A 161 -7.40 4.58 9.59
CA SER A 161 -8.35 5.11 8.59
C SER A 161 -7.69 5.36 7.24
N VAL A 162 -6.44 5.84 7.21
CA VAL A 162 -5.72 6.13 5.96
C VAL A 162 -5.33 4.87 5.17
N LYS A 163 -5.39 3.69 5.79
CA LYS A 163 -5.11 2.42 5.08
C LYS A 163 -6.15 2.08 4.04
N THR A 164 -7.36 2.64 4.19
CA THR A 164 -8.47 2.36 3.27
C THR A 164 -9.24 3.67 3.05
N GLY A 165 -9.05 4.28 1.91
CA GLY A 165 -9.76 5.49 1.51
C GLY A 165 -11.26 5.28 1.34
N LEU A 166 -12.01 6.35 1.31
CA LEU A 166 -13.47 6.32 1.26
C LEU A 166 -14.03 6.56 -0.14
N LEU A 167 -13.18 6.89 -1.12
CA LEU A 167 -13.61 7.13 -2.49
C LEU A 167 -13.67 5.81 -3.28
N ALA A 168 -12.60 5.03 -3.27
CA ALA A 168 -12.49 3.77 -4.00
C ALA A 168 -11.83 2.65 -3.15
N GLY A 169 -11.47 2.93 -1.91
CA GLY A 169 -10.87 1.97 -0.98
C GLY A 169 -9.37 1.83 -1.09
N TYR A 170 -8.69 2.72 -1.82
CA TYR A 170 -7.23 2.69 -1.92
C TYR A 170 -6.56 3.37 -0.72
N PRO A 171 -5.30 3.04 -0.40
CA PRO A 171 -4.58 3.71 0.67
C PRO A 171 -4.47 5.22 0.43
N VAL A 172 -4.63 6.01 1.49
CA VAL A 172 -4.57 7.47 1.44
C VAL A 172 -3.14 7.94 1.72
N VAL A 173 -2.65 8.88 0.92
CA VAL A 173 -1.33 9.50 1.07
C VAL A 173 -1.41 11.02 1.06
N GLY A 174 -0.42 11.64 1.67
CA GLY A 174 -0.31 13.10 1.66
C GLY A 174 -1.35 13.81 2.53
N LEU A 175 -1.87 13.16 3.58
CA LEU A 175 -2.83 13.70 4.50
C LEU A 175 -2.12 14.41 5.68
N LYS A 176 -2.56 15.61 6.04
CA LYS A 176 -2.24 16.27 7.30
C LYS A 176 -3.50 16.32 8.17
N ALA A 177 -3.39 15.85 9.39
CA ALA A 177 -4.47 15.88 10.37
C ALA A 177 -4.04 16.67 11.61
N VAL A 178 -4.76 17.72 11.96
CA VAL A 178 -4.49 18.56 13.12
C VAL A 178 -5.65 18.43 14.10
N LEU A 179 -5.38 17.88 15.29
CA LEU A 179 -6.34 17.87 16.39
C LEU A 179 -6.39 19.29 17.00
N THR A 180 -7.51 19.99 16.81
CA THR A 180 -7.65 21.40 17.23
C THR A 180 -8.42 21.57 18.53
N ASP A 181 -9.42 20.71 18.78
CA ASP A 181 -10.28 20.81 19.98
C ASP A 181 -10.92 19.44 20.28
N GLY A 182 -11.63 19.34 21.38
CA GLY A 182 -12.39 18.17 21.76
C GLY A 182 -12.99 18.28 23.14
N ALA A 183 -13.54 17.17 23.64
CA ALA A 183 -14.01 17.07 25.02
C ALA A 183 -13.82 15.67 25.56
N GLU A 184 -13.49 15.58 26.84
CA GLU A 184 -13.41 14.34 27.59
C GLU A 184 -14.41 14.33 28.75
N HIS A 185 -14.79 13.14 29.17
CA HIS A 185 -15.62 12.91 30.35
C HIS A 185 -14.78 12.20 31.42
N PRO A 186 -14.79 12.66 32.67
CA PRO A 186 -13.89 12.13 33.71
C PRO A 186 -13.99 10.63 33.97
N VAL A 187 -15.14 10.01 33.67
CA VAL A 187 -15.40 8.60 33.94
C VAL A 187 -15.55 7.76 32.69
N ASP A 188 -16.16 8.31 31.61
CA ASP A 188 -16.56 7.57 30.42
C ASP A 188 -15.56 7.68 29.26
N SER A 189 -14.53 8.50 29.39
CA SER A 189 -13.51 8.64 28.34
C SER A 189 -12.49 7.49 28.40
N SER A 190 -12.14 7.00 27.22
CA SER A 190 -11.17 5.94 27.03
C SER A 190 -10.40 6.12 25.73
N GLU A 191 -9.23 5.50 25.62
CA GLU A 191 -8.44 5.47 24.37
C GLU A 191 -9.27 4.96 23.19
N ASN A 192 -10.06 3.90 23.40
CA ASN A 192 -10.90 3.35 22.34
C ASN A 192 -12.00 4.32 21.90
N ALA A 193 -12.59 5.10 22.83
CA ALA A 193 -13.58 6.10 22.49
C ALA A 193 -12.97 7.23 21.64
N PHE A 194 -11.77 7.72 21.98
CA PHE A 194 -11.05 8.73 21.20
C PHE A 194 -10.61 8.21 19.83
N LYS A 195 -10.15 6.97 19.75
CA LYS A 195 -9.88 6.31 18.48
C LYS A 195 -11.10 6.27 17.57
N MET A 196 -12.26 5.86 18.11
CA MET A 196 -13.50 5.81 17.34
C MET A 196 -14.00 7.20 16.94
N ALA A 197 -13.88 8.21 17.80
CA ALA A 197 -14.22 9.60 17.48
C ALA A 197 -13.33 10.13 16.34
N ALA A 198 -12.03 9.82 16.34
CA ALA A 198 -11.11 10.17 15.26
C ALA A 198 -11.47 9.50 13.92
N VAL A 199 -11.84 8.23 13.94
CA VAL A 199 -12.32 7.51 12.74
C VAL A 199 -13.61 8.15 12.19
N MET A 200 -14.52 8.57 13.07
CA MET A 200 -15.74 9.29 12.64
C MET A 200 -15.41 10.64 12.02
N ALA A 201 -14.52 11.43 12.67
CA ALA A 201 -14.10 12.72 12.16
C ALA A 201 -13.41 12.60 10.79
N TYR A 202 -12.54 11.60 10.62
CA TYR A 202 -11.94 11.30 9.34
C TYR A 202 -13.00 11.02 8.27
N LYS A 203 -13.96 10.14 8.54
CA LYS A 203 -15.03 9.80 7.57
C LYS A 203 -15.86 11.00 7.15
N GLU A 204 -16.18 11.87 8.08
CA GLU A 204 -16.98 13.06 7.79
C GLU A 204 -16.21 14.12 7.01
N ALA A 205 -14.97 14.42 7.42
CA ALA A 205 -14.17 15.45 6.78
C ALA A 205 -13.62 15.02 5.42
N TYR A 206 -13.21 13.75 5.29
CA TYR A 206 -12.55 13.24 4.08
C TYR A 206 -13.38 13.48 2.81
N LEU A 207 -14.66 13.16 2.84
CA LEU A 207 -15.55 13.36 1.68
C LEU A 207 -15.78 14.84 1.35
N LYS A 208 -15.69 15.73 2.36
CA LYS A 208 -15.81 17.19 2.19
C LYS A 208 -14.52 17.83 1.66
N ALA A 209 -13.39 17.13 1.82
CA ALA A 209 -12.06 17.63 1.45
C ALA A 209 -11.68 17.37 -0.02
N SER A 210 -12.67 17.12 -0.90
CA SER A 210 -12.46 16.86 -2.33
C SER A 210 -11.44 15.73 -2.59
N PRO A 211 -11.75 14.49 -2.22
CA PRO A 211 -10.85 13.36 -2.43
C PRO A 211 -10.70 13.04 -3.92
N ILE A 212 -9.49 12.65 -4.32
CA ILE A 212 -9.15 12.21 -5.68
C ILE A 212 -8.34 10.91 -5.64
N ILE A 213 -8.38 10.18 -6.76
CA ILE A 213 -7.53 9.00 -6.99
C ILE A 213 -6.22 9.48 -7.62
N LEU A 214 -5.12 8.93 -7.15
CA LEU A 214 -3.79 9.12 -7.69
C LEU A 214 -3.38 7.87 -8.48
N GLU A 215 -2.89 8.08 -9.69
CA GLU A 215 -2.27 7.05 -10.52
C GLU A 215 -0.76 7.04 -10.27
N PRO A 216 -0.11 5.84 -10.30
CA PRO A 216 1.34 5.77 -10.20
C PRO A 216 1.99 6.31 -11.47
N ILE A 217 3.00 7.15 -11.29
CA ILE A 217 3.84 7.65 -12.40
C ILE A 217 5.15 6.87 -12.38
N ALA A 218 5.47 6.19 -13.50
CA ALA A 218 6.70 5.43 -13.65
C ALA A 218 7.73 6.20 -14.48
N GLN A 219 8.99 6.11 -14.09
CA GLN A 219 10.11 6.52 -14.94
C GLN A 219 10.55 5.34 -15.79
N MET A 220 10.54 5.50 -17.12
CA MET A 220 10.92 4.46 -18.07
C MET A 220 12.19 4.86 -18.81
N LYS A 221 13.13 3.92 -18.96
CA LYS A 221 14.29 4.01 -19.84
C LYS A 221 14.12 3.02 -20.99
N ILE A 222 14.10 3.55 -22.22
CA ILE A 222 13.96 2.74 -23.43
C ILE A 222 15.25 2.77 -24.19
N PHE A 223 15.81 1.60 -24.49
CA PHE A 223 16.97 1.41 -25.34
C PHE A 223 16.51 0.83 -26.67
N ALA A 224 16.63 1.61 -27.73
CA ALA A 224 16.22 1.20 -29.07
C ALA A 224 17.16 1.79 -30.13
N PRO A 225 17.26 1.17 -31.33
CA PRO A 225 17.93 1.78 -32.46
C PRO A 225 17.32 3.15 -32.78
N SER A 226 18.17 4.11 -33.16
CA SER A 226 17.77 5.50 -33.42
C SER A 226 16.67 5.66 -34.47
N VAL A 227 16.55 4.71 -35.37
CA VAL A 227 15.47 4.64 -36.39
C VAL A 227 14.07 4.68 -35.77
N TYR A 228 13.88 4.06 -34.61
CA TYR A 228 12.58 3.96 -33.93
C TYR A 228 12.30 5.07 -32.92
N ALA A 229 13.24 5.99 -32.72
CA ALA A 229 13.11 7.03 -31.68
C ALA A 229 11.88 7.93 -31.88
N GLY A 230 11.52 8.23 -33.12
CA GLY A 230 10.37 9.05 -33.45
C GLY A 230 9.04 8.35 -33.12
N ASP A 231 8.90 7.09 -33.51
CA ASP A 231 7.69 6.30 -33.29
C ASP A 231 7.47 6.07 -31.77
N ILE A 232 8.53 5.67 -31.06
CA ILE A 232 8.51 5.49 -29.60
C ILE A 232 8.11 6.79 -28.88
N SER A 233 8.68 7.94 -29.31
CA SER A 233 8.36 9.24 -28.71
C SER A 233 6.90 9.66 -28.96
N ASN A 234 6.31 9.26 -30.09
CA ASN A 234 4.90 9.53 -30.38
C ASN A 234 3.96 8.65 -29.55
N ASP A 235 4.27 7.35 -29.44
CA ASP A 235 3.49 6.41 -28.62
C ASP A 235 3.47 6.79 -27.13
N LEU A 236 4.56 7.38 -26.63
CA LEU A 236 4.64 7.82 -25.23
C LEU A 236 3.91 9.14 -24.94
N LYS A 237 3.44 9.86 -25.94
CA LYS A 237 2.71 11.14 -25.80
C LYS A 237 1.20 10.98 -25.85
N THR A 238 0.72 9.82 -26.26
CA THR A 238 -0.70 9.46 -26.32
C THR A 238 -1.16 8.85 -25.01
#